data_ed758751ec61b2abed1ebdbf214ad8ae
#
_entry.id   ed758751ec61b2abed1ebdbf214ad8ae
#
_cell.length_a   1.000
_cell.length_b   1.000
_cell.length_c   1.000
_cell.angle_alpha   90.00
_cell.angle_beta   90.00
_cell.angle_gamma   90.00
#
_symmetry.space_group_name_H-M   'P 1'
#
loop_
_entity.id
_entity.type
_entity.pdbx_description
1 polymer ?
#
loop_
_entity_poly.entity_id
_entity_poly.type
_entity_poly.pdbx_seq_one_letter_code
_entity_poly.pdbx_strand_id
1 'polypeptide(L)'
;MNFFTTFLISIIYLNENITEQKIIDACRKARCHDFISALPEGYDTVVGEGGATLSGGERQRISLARAFLKDVPILLLDEPTASLDADNEAMVQKALDEISKERTVIMIAHRLKTVRGAQQILVLENGRITQHGTHDQLVGTDGLYSRLWELQNQAGNYTFKPSPGGET
;
A
#
# COMPACT_ATOMS: atom_id res chain seq x y z
N MET A 1 -18.82 -16.86 -21.28
CA MET A 1 -18.91 -16.04 -20.05
C MET A 1 -17.84 -14.99 -20.21
N ASN A 2 -18.21 -13.74 -20.47
CA ASN A 2 -17.24 -12.67 -20.73
C ASN A 2 -16.52 -12.29 -19.42
N PHE A 3 -15.22 -12.55 -19.37
CA PHE A 3 -14.34 -12.27 -18.22
C PHE A 3 -13.95 -10.77 -18.10
N PHE A 4 -14.65 -9.88 -18.79
CA PHE A 4 -14.42 -8.45 -18.66
C PHE A 4 -15.33 -7.89 -17.57
N THR A 5 -14.72 -7.19 -16.62
CA THR A 5 -15.42 -6.60 -15.49
C THR A 5 -15.21 -5.09 -15.54
N THR A 6 -16.29 -4.29 -15.49
CA THR A 6 -16.15 -2.84 -15.33
C THR A 6 -15.53 -2.51 -13.98
N PHE A 7 -14.86 -1.35 -13.85
CA PHE A 7 -14.35 -0.89 -12.54
C PHE A 7 -15.43 -0.90 -11.48
N LEU A 8 -16.62 -0.42 -11.84
CA LEU A 8 -17.76 -0.39 -10.94
C LEU A 8 -18.04 -1.78 -10.38
N ILE A 9 -18.20 -2.80 -11.25
CA ILE A 9 -18.46 -4.19 -10.85
C ILE A 9 -17.28 -4.75 -10.04
N SER A 10 -16.03 -4.48 -10.42
CA SER A 10 -14.87 -4.96 -9.68
C SER A 10 -14.81 -4.44 -8.25
N ILE A 11 -15.35 -3.26 -8.00
CA ILE A 11 -15.43 -2.64 -6.66
C ILE A 11 -16.66 -3.13 -5.90
N ILE A 12 -17.80 -3.33 -6.58
CA ILE A 12 -19.10 -3.69 -5.99
C ILE A 12 -19.20 -5.17 -5.57
N TYR A 13 -18.35 -6.07 -6.02
CA TYR A 13 -18.49 -7.55 -5.86
C TYR A 13 -18.79 -8.04 -4.42
N LEU A 14 -19.15 -7.16 -3.50
CA LEU A 14 -19.28 -7.42 -2.07
C LEU A 14 -20.61 -7.03 -1.45
N ASN A 15 -21.48 -6.24 -2.11
CA ASN A 15 -22.77 -5.85 -1.52
C ASN A 15 -23.69 -5.22 -2.57
N GLU A 16 -24.86 -5.80 -2.79
CA GLU A 16 -25.85 -5.36 -3.79
C GLU A 16 -26.51 -3.99 -3.47
N ASN A 17 -26.30 -3.42 -2.28
CA ASN A 17 -26.91 -2.18 -1.81
C ASN A 17 -25.95 -0.97 -1.74
N ILE A 18 -24.84 -1.00 -2.48
CA ILE A 18 -23.87 0.10 -2.49
C ILE A 18 -24.30 1.13 -3.54
N THR A 19 -24.48 2.38 -3.12
CA THR A 19 -24.77 3.49 -4.05
C THR A 19 -23.49 3.93 -4.78
N GLU A 20 -23.64 4.44 -6.00
CA GLU A 20 -22.54 5.01 -6.78
C GLU A 20 -21.75 6.07 -5.99
N GLN A 21 -22.44 6.93 -5.25
CA GLN A 21 -21.79 7.95 -4.41
C GLN A 21 -20.86 7.33 -3.37
N LYS A 22 -21.25 6.24 -2.71
CA LYS A 22 -20.39 5.53 -1.74
C LYS A 22 -19.14 4.96 -2.41
N ILE A 23 -19.25 4.48 -3.66
CA ILE A 23 -18.11 3.97 -4.44
C ILE A 23 -17.15 5.12 -4.74
N ILE A 24 -17.66 6.26 -5.24
CA ILE A 24 -16.86 7.44 -5.55
C ILE A 24 -16.13 7.94 -4.29
N ASP A 25 -16.81 8.01 -3.15
CA ASP A 25 -16.22 8.46 -1.88
C ASP A 25 -15.13 7.50 -1.39
N ALA A 26 -15.34 6.19 -1.50
CA ALA A 26 -14.32 5.19 -1.21
C ALA A 26 -13.10 5.31 -2.14
N CYS A 27 -13.32 5.55 -3.43
CA CYS A 27 -12.26 5.77 -4.41
C CYS A 27 -11.47 7.05 -4.16
N ARG A 28 -12.12 8.12 -3.71
CA ARG A 28 -11.44 9.36 -3.29
C ARG A 28 -10.55 9.12 -2.07
N LYS A 29 -11.06 8.44 -1.03
CA LYS A 29 -10.28 8.05 0.15
C LYS A 29 -9.09 7.17 -0.22
N ALA A 30 -9.28 6.23 -1.14
CA ALA A 30 -8.25 5.34 -1.64
C ALA A 30 -7.31 5.96 -2.69
N ARG A 31 -7.49 7.24 -3.06
CA ARG A 31 -6.67 7.94 -4.07
C ARG A 31 -6.72 7.30 -5.46
N CYS A 32 -7.86 6.67 -5.82
CA CYS A 32 -8.04 6.06 -7.14
C CYS A 32 -9.08 6.77 -8.02
N HIS A 33 -9.87 7.69 -7.47
CA HIS A 33 -10.90 8.44 -8.21
C HIS A 33 -10.34 9.15 -9.44
N ASP A 34 -9.25 9.89 -9.29
CA ASP A 34 -8.71 10.77 -10.33
C ASP A 34 -8.26 9.96 -11.57
N PHE A 35 -7.51 8.87 -11.38
CA PHE A 35 -7.08 8.06 -12.51
C PHE A 35 -8.25 7.30 -13.15
N ILE A 36 -9.24 6.83 -12.37
CA ILE A 36 -10.43 6.17 -12.92
C ILE A 36 -11.22 7.15 -13.77
N SER A 37 -11.44 8.37 -13.27
CA SER A 37 -12.19 9.42 -13.99
C SER A 37 -11.47 9.91 -15.25
N ALA A 38 -10.15 9.74 -15.34
CA ALA A 38 -9.36 10.09 -16.52
C ALA A 38 -9.40 9.04 -17.63
N LEU A 39 -9.95 7.86 -17.36
CA LEU A 39 -10.13 6.82 -18.39
C LEU A 39 -11.25 7.20 -19.37
N PRO A 40 -11.21 6.71 -20.61
CA PRO A 40 -12.18 7.08 -21.65
C PRO A 40 -13.65 6.91 -21.25
N GLU A 41 -13.97 5.86 -20.51
CA GLU A 41 -15.32 5.54 -20.01
C GLU A 41 -15.43 5.69 -18.49
N GLY A 42 -14.42 6.31 -17.83
CA GLY A 42 -14.42 6.52 -16.39
C GLY A 42 -14.66 5.23 -15.60
N TYR A 43 -15.66 5.22 -14.73
CA TYR A 43 -16.05 4.07 -13.91
C TYR A 43 -16.67 2.92 -14.71
N ASP A 44 -17.11 3.17 -15.94
CA ASP A 44 -17.66 2.16 -16.85
C ASP A 44 -16.57 1.48 -17.71
N THR A 45 -15.31 1.92 -17.57
CA THR A 45 -14.19 1.31 -18.28
C THR A 45 -14.07 -0.16 -17.94
N VAL A 46 -14.03 -1.00 -18.99
CA VAL A 46 -13.84 -2.43 -18.87
C VAL A 46 -12.37 -2.74 -18.56
N VAL A 47 -12.11 -3.47 -17.51
CA VAL A 47 -10.78 -3.95 -17.13
C VAL A 47 -10.68 -5.44 -17.36
N GLY A 48 -9.55 -5.91 -17.85
CA GLY A 48 -9.29 -7.32 -18.07
C GLY A 48 -9.24 -8.13 -16.77
N GLU A 49 -9.28 -9.44 -16.88
CA GLU A 49 -9.12 -10.35 -15.77
C GLU A 49 -7.81 -10.05 -15.02
N GLY A 50 -7.90 -9.88 -13.68
CA GLY A 50 -6.77 -9.48 -12.85
C GLY A 50 -6.33 -8.02 -13.00
N GLY A 51 -7.07 -7.18 -13.77
CA GLY A 51 -6.73 -5.77 -13.97
C GLY A 51 -5.48 -5.58 -14.83
N ALA A 52 -5.33 -6.36 -15.90
CA ALA A 52 -4.14 -6.39 -16.77
C ALA A 52 -3.77 -5.02 -17.38
N THR A 53 -4.73 -4.10 -17.49
CA THR A 53 -4.51 -2.74 -18.01
C THR A 53 -4.08 -1.73 -16.94
N LEU A 54 -4.01 -2.15 -15.67
CA LEU A 54 -3.67 -1.30 -14.53
C LEU A 54 -2.23 -1.51 -14.07
N SER A 55 -1.60 -0.43 -13.61
CA SER A 55 -0.32 -0.49 -12.90
C SER A 55 -0.48 -1.19 -11.54
N GLY A 56 0.63 -1.62 -10.92
CA GLY A 56 0.62 -2.21 -9.59
C GLY A 56 0.01 -1.28 -8.54
N GLY A 57 0.36 0.00 -8.58
CA GLY A 57 -0.16 1.01 -7.66
C GLY A 57 -1.65 1.30 -7.82
N GLU A 58 -2.15 1.30 -9.06
CA GLU A 58 -3.59 1.46 -9.33
C GLU A 58 -4.39 0.27 -8.80
N ARG A 59 -3.93 -0.97 -9.05
CA ARG A 59 -4.56 -2.17 -8.47
C ARG A 59 -4.59 -2.12 -6.95
N GLN A 60 -3.49 -1.70 -6.32
CA GLN A 60 -3.41 -1.60 -4.86
C GLN A 60 -4.40 -0.57 -4.31
N ARG A 61 -4.51 0.61 -4.93
CA ARG A 61 -5.49 1.64 -4.52
C ARG A 61 -6.94 1.18 -4.70
N ILE A 62 -7.25 0.42 -5.75
CA ILE A 62 -8.57 -0.20 -5.91
C ILE A 62 -8.85 -1.22 -4.80
N SER A 63 -7.85 -2.02 -4.40
CA SER A 63 -8.00 -2.94 -3.27
C SER A 63 -8.29 -2.19 -1.96
N LEU A 64 -7.66 -1.04 -1.74
CA LEU A 64 -7.96 -0.17 -0.60
C LEU A 64 -9.37 0.43 -0.70
N ALA A 65 -9.83 0.84 -1.89
CA ALA A 65 -11.22 1.30 -2.09
C ALA A 65 -12.24 0.22 -1.69
N ARG A 66 -11.98 -1.03 -2.03
CA ARG A 66 -12.80 -2.17 -1.58
C ARG A 66 -12.79 -2.31 -0.05
N ALA A 67 -11.64 -2.11 0.60
CA ALA A 67 -11.54 -2.15 2.06
C ALA A 67 -12.33 -1.01 2.72
N PHE A 68 -12.35 0.20 2.13
CA PHE A 68 -13.19 1.30 2.59
C PHE A 68 -14.67 0.97 2.49
N LEU A 69 -15.11 0.33 1.41
CA LEU A 69 -16.51 -0.05 1.20
C LEU A 69 -16.99 -1.17 2.12
N LYS A 70 -16.10 -2.12 2.47
CA LYS A 70 -16.43 -3.23 3.37
C LYS A 70 -16.68 -2.79 4.81
N ASP A 71 -16.14 -1.66 5.19
CA ASP A 71 -16.28 -1.06 6.53
C ASP A 71 -15.96 -2.04 7.69
N VAL A 72 -14.91 -2.84 7.51
CA VAL A 72 -14.45 -3.81 8.51
C VAL A 72 -13.66 -3.13 9.62
N PRO A 73 -13.80 -3.54 10.90
CA PRO A 73 -13.08 -2.94 12.02
C PRO A 73 -11.58 -3.27 12.04
N ILE A 74 -11.18 -4.41 11.44
CA ILE A 74 -9.79 -4.87 11.39
C ILE A 74 -9.41 -5.12 9.93
N LEU A 75 -8.29 -4.56 9.50
CA LEU A 75 -7.72 -4.73 8.17
C LEU A 75 -6.34 -5.40 8.28
N LEU A 76 -6.14 -6.47 7.53
CA LEU A 76 -4.85 -7.14 7.39
C LEU A 76 -4.25 -6.78 6.04
N LEU A 77 -3.00 -6.31 6.04
CA LEU A 77 -2.27 -5.91 4.84
C LEU A 77 -0.93 -6.65 4.78
N ASP A 78 -0.67 -7.26 3.64
CA ASP A 78 0.59 -7.92 3.35
C ASP A 78 1.33 -7.11 2.28
N GLU A 79 2.44 -6.49 2.67
CA GLU A 79 3.32 -5.68 1.82
C GLU A 79 2.61 -4.69 0.89
N PRO A 80 1.75 -3.79 1.40
CA PRO A 80 0.88 -2.96 0.54
C PRO A 80 1.63 -1.98 -0.37
N THR A 81 2.94 -1.77 -0.17
CA THR A 81 3.76 -0.87 -1.00
C THR A 81 4.89 -1.59 -1.74
N ALA A 82 4.90 -2.94 -1.74
CA ALA A 82 5.91 -3.70 -2.45
C ALA A 82 5.88 -3.41 -3.96
N SER A 83 7.05 -3.26 -4.56
CA SER A 83 7.23 -3.08 -6.01
C SER A 83 6.53 -1.85 -6.62
N LEU A 84 6.22 -0.83 -5.81
CA LEU A 84 5.67 0.44 -6.29
C LEU A 84 6.79 1.45 -6.56
N ASP A 85 6.58 2.30 -7.59
CA ASP A 85 7.36 3.51 -7.77
C ASP A 85 7.05 4.55 -6.68
N ALA A 86 7.88 5.59 -6.56
CA ALA A 86 7.77 6.58 -5.47
C ALA A 86 6.43 7.33 -5.45
N ASP A 87 5.86 7.65 -6.62
CA ASP A 87 4.60 8.38 -6.71
C ASP A 87 3.42 7.51 -6.27
N ASN A 88 3.36 6.27 -6.75
CA ASN A 88 2.35 5.31 -6.34
C ASN A 88 2.48 4.92 -4.87
N GLU A 89 3.72 4.76 -4.35
CA GLU A 89 3.98 4.51 -2.94
C GLU A 89 3.41 5.64 -2.07
N ALA A 90 3.65 6.91 -2.43
CA ALA A 90 3.12 8.06 -1.70
C ALA A 90 1.58 8.12 -1.71
N MET A 91 0.94 7.75 -2.82
CA MET A 91 -0.53 7.71 -2.90
C MET A 91 -1.12 6.57 -2.07
N VAL A 92 -0.52 5.39 -2.11
CA VAL A 92 -0.94 4.24 -1.28
C VAL A 92 -0.75 4.58 0.20
N GLN A 93 0.38 5.21 0.60
CA GLN A 93 0.61 5.62 1.98
C GLN A 93 -0.47 6.58 2.48
N LYS A 94 -0.84 7.59 1.69
CA LYS A 94 -1.94 8.51 2.04
C LYS A 94 -3.29 7.79 2.24
N ALA A 95 -3.56 6.77 1.41
CA ALA A 95 -4.78 5.96 1.56
C ALA A 95 -4.73 5.07 2.82
N LEU A 96 -3.55 4.53 3.17
CA LEU A 96 -3.33 3.77 4.40
C LEU A 96 -3.48 4.65 5.65
N ASP A 97 -2.94 5.86 5.63
CA ASP A 97 -3.10 6.84 6.71
C ASP A 97 -4.58 7.19 6.93
N GLU A 98 -5.36 7.32 5.84
CA GLU A 98 -6.79 7.60 5.92
C GLU A 98 -7.57 6.43 6.52
N ILE A 99 -7.31 5.19 6.07
CA ILE A 99 -8.03 4.01 6.54
C ILE A 99 -7.71 3.67 8.01
N SER A 100 -6.49 4.00 8.47
CA SER A 100 -6.05 3.73 9.85
C SER A 100 -6.65 4.65 10.90
N LYS A 101 -7.29 5.77 10.51
CA LYS A 101 -7.92 6.71 11.45
C LYS A 101 -9.10 6.10 12.22
N GLU A 102 -9.83 5.20 11.57
CA GLU A 102 -11.09 4.66 12.10
C GLU A 102 -11.04 3.14 12.29
N ARG A 103 -9.89 2.49 12.04
CA ARG A 103 -9.78 1.02 12.01
C ARG A 103 -8.47 0.54 12.61
N THR A 104 -8.48 -0.68 13.10
CA THR A 104 -7.25 -1.38 13.44
C THR A 104 -6.61 -1.94 12.17
N VAL A 105 -5.43 -1.46 11.82
CA VAL A 105 -4.64 -1.95 10.69
C VAL A 105 -3.48 -2.78 11.20
N ILE A 106 -3.40 -4.02 10.77
CA ILE A 106 -2.25 -4.92 11.01
C ILE A 106 -1.55 -5.09 9.68
N MET A 107 -0.28 -4.71 9.61
CA MET A 107 0.49 -4.68 8.37
C MET A 107 1.77 -5.49 8.49
N ILE A 108 2.06 -6.32 7.49
CA ILE A 108 3.39 -6.87 7.26
C ILE A 108 4.11 -5.93 6.31
N ALA A 109 5.29 -5.48 6.68
CA ALA A 109 6.08 -4.56 5.86
C ALA A 109 7.54 -4.99 5.80
N HIS A 110 8.09 -5.02 4.59
CA HIS A 110 9.52 -5.18 4.35
C HIS A 110 10.27 -3.83 4.28
N ARG A 111 9.55 -2.75 3.99
CA ARG A 111 10.07 -1.38 4.02
C ARG A 111 9.73 -0.73 5.35
N LEU A 112 10.73 -0.55 6.21
CA LEU A 112 10.52 0.01 7.55
C LEU A 112 10.00 1.45 7.53
N LYS A 113 10.25 2.20 6.45
CA LYS A 113 9.67 3.54 6.25
C LYS A 113 8.13 3.54 6.27
N THR A 114 7.51 2.48 5.76
CA THR A 114 6.04 2.33 5.70
C THR A 114 5.41 2.24 7.10
N VAL A 115 6.12 1.63 8.06
CA VAL A 115 5.61 1.41 9.42
C VAL A 115 6.17 2.40 10.46
N ARG A 116 6.92 3.42 10.02
CA ARG A 116 7.51 4.42 10.92
C ARG A 116 6.46 5.14 11.78
N GLY A 117 5.27 5.40 11.24
CA GLY A 117 4.15 6.05 11.94
C GLY A 117 3.23 5.09 12.70
N ALA A 118 3.54 3.79 12.75
CA ALA A 118 2.70 2.82 13.46
C ALA A 118 2.72 3.06 14.97
N GLN A 119 1.55 2.92 15.62
CA GLN A 119 1.43 3.01 17.07
C GLN A 119 2.21 1.91 17.79
N GLN A 120 2.31 0.74 17.15
CA GLN A 120 3.07 -0.40 17.67
C GLN A 120 3.69 -1.19 16.53
N ILE A 121 4.96 -1.52 16.68
CA ILE A 121 5.72 -2.39 15.79
C ILE A 121 6.06 -3.66 16.57
N LEU A 122 5.85 -4.82 15.96
CA LEU A 122 6.22 -6.12 16.50
C LEU A 122 7.32 -6.72 15.61
N VAL A 123 8.46 -7.05 16.20
CA VAL A 123 9.57 -7.69 15.49
C VAL A 123 9.51 -9.19 15.77
N LEU A 124 9.39 -9.98 14.70
CA LEU A 124 9.30 -11.43 14.78
C LEU A 124 10.61 -12.08 14.32
N GLU A 125 11.14 -12.98 15.12
CA GLU A 125 12.28 -13.85 14.79
C GLU A 125 11.95 -15.28 15.19
N ASN A 126 12.12 -16.21 14.28
CA ASN A 126 11.86 -17.64 14.51
C ASN A 126 10.46 -17.93 15.13
N GLY A 127 9.43 -17.20 14.65
CA GLY A 127 8.05 -17.36 15.12
C GLY A 127 7.75 -16.77 16.50
N ARG A 128 8.65 -15.96 17.06
CA ARG A 128 8.48 -15.31 18.37
C ARG A 128 8.64 -13.79 18.24
N ILE A 129 7.89 -13.05 19.06
CA ILE A 129 8.08 -11.59 19.18
C ILE A 129 9.33 -11.36 20.04
N THR A 130 10.38 -10.77 19.45
CA THR A 130 11.64 -10.48 20.13
C THR A 130 11.73 -9.02 20.57
N GLN A 131 11.09 -8.11 19.84
CA GLN A 131 11.02 -6.69 20.19
C GLN A 131 9.62 -6.16 19.91
N HIS A 132 9.17 -5.18 20.67
CA HIS A 132 7.93 -4.43 20.42
C HIS A 132 8.05 -3.00 20.92
N GLY A 133 7.38 -2.06 20.24
CA GLY A 133 7.39 -0.65 20.61
C GLY A 133 7.08 0.26 19.43
N THR A 134 7.25 1.55 19.61
CA THR A 134 7.20 2.54 18.51
C THR A 134 8.52 2.54 17.75
N HIS A 135 8.53 3.17 16.56
CA HIS A 135 9.74 3.37 15.78
C HIS A 135 10.89 3.97 16.60
N ASP A 136 10.62 5.09 17.30
CA ASP A 136 11.65 5.82 18.04
C ASP A 136 12.23 4.99 19.20
N GLN A 137 11.40 4.19 19.87
CA GLN A 137 11.85 3.27 20.91
C GLN A 137 12.76 2.17 20.35
N LEU A 138 12.36 1.57 19.22
CA LEU A 138 13.07 0.44 18.63
C LEU A 138 14.38 0.86 17.94
N VAL A 139 14.45 2.04 17.34
CA VAL A 139 15.70 2.59 16.78
C VAL A 139 16.69 2.93 17.87
N GLY A 140 16.22 3.42 19.01
CA GLY A 140 17.06 3.75 20.18
C GLY A 140 17.53 2.55 20.99
N THR A 141 17.09 1.33 20.65
CA THR A 141 17.43 0.09 21.37
C THR A 141 18.22 -0.84 20.46
N ASP A 142 19.32 -1.41 20.94
CA ASP A 142 20.07 -2.40 20.19
C ASP A 142 19.19 -3.64 19.91
N GLY A 143 19.14 -4.06 18.63
CA GLY A 143 18.34 -5.20 18.22
C GLY A 143 18.18 -5.34 16.71
N LEU A 144 17.30 -6.27 16.29
CA LEU A 144 17.09 -6.53 14.87
C LEU A 144 16.51 -5.31 14.15
N TYR A 145 15.55 -4.59 14.79
CA TYR A 145 14.89 -3.45 14.18
C TYR A 145 15.87 -2.32 13.85
N SER A 146 16.69 -1.89 14.81
CA SER A 146 17.69 -0.82 14.62
C SER A 146 18.69 -1.17 13.52
N ARG A 147 19.19 -2.40 13.50
CA ARG A 147 20.11 -2.89 12.46
C ARG A 147 19.48 -2.86 11.06
N LEU A 148 18.22 -3.35 10.92
CA LEU A 148 17.51 -3.32 9.64
C LEU A 148 17.20 -1.89 9.19
N TRP A 149 16.86 -1.01 10.12
CA TRP A 149 16.64 0.41 9.83
C TRP A 149 17.87 1.09 9.27
N GLU A 150 19.04 0.87 9.90
CA GLU A 150 20.32 1.39 9.43
C GLU A 150 20.67 0.86 8.03
N LEU A 151 20.53 -0.45 7.80
CA LEU A 151 20.79 -1.06 6.50
C LEU A 151 19.90 -0.48 5.40
N GLN A 152 18.61 -0.30 5.65
CA GLN A 152 17.69 0.27 4.66
C GLN A 152 17.96 1.75 4.38
N ASN A 153 18.41 2.52 5.37
CA ASN A 153 18.79 3.92 5.16
C ASN A 153 20.13 4.04 4.41
N GLN A 154 21.08 3.18 4.67
CA GLN A 154 22.35 3.16 3.93
C GLN A 154 22.16 2.75 2.47
N ALA A 155 21.31 1.74 2.20
CA ALA A 155 20.99 1.32 0.84
C ALA A 155 20.27 2.42 0.03
N GLY A 156 19.42 3.22 0.66
CA GLY A 156 18.75 4.37 0.03
C GLY A 156 19.69 5.53 -0.32
N ASN A 157 20.87 5.59 0.28
CA ASN A 157 21.88 6.64 0.06
C ASN A 157 23.04 6.17 -0.85
N TYR A 158 22.99 4.94 -1.37
CA TYR A 158 24.04 4.42 -2.23
C TYR A 158 23.99 5.08 -3.61
N THR A 159 24.92 5.99 -3.86
CA THR A 159 25.19 6.55 -5.18
C THR A 159 26.26 5.71 -5.87
N PHE A 160 25.97 5.20 -7.07
CA PHE A 160 26.95 4.53 -7.91
C PHE A 160 28.10 5.51 -8.21
N LYS A 161 29.30 5.19 -7.73
CA LYS A 161 30.52 5.86 -8.15
C LYS A 161 31.12 5.05 -9.31
N PRO A 162 31.08 5.54 -10.55
CA PRO A 162 31.80 4.86 -11.63
C PRO A 162 33.29 4.77 -11.27
N SER A 163 33.90 3.61 -11.50
CA SER A 163 35.33 3.45 -11.38
C SER A 163 36.00 4.48 -12.28
N PRO A 164 37.06 5.19 -11.84
CA PRO A 164 37.85 6.03 -12.73
C PRO A 164 38.36 5.15 -13.87
N GLY A 165 37.97 5.51 -15.10
CA GLY A 165 38.33 4.78 -16.29
C GLY A 165 39.86 4.64 -16.32
N GLY A 166 40.35 3.39 -16.41
CA GLY A 166 41.72 3.15 -16.71
C GLY A 166 42.05 3.70 -18.10
N GLU A 167 42.83 4.75 -18.16
CA GLU A 167 43.51 5.18 -19.37
C GLU A 167 44.45 4.05 -19.78
N THR A 168 44.23 3.47 -20.95
CA THR A 168 45.23 2.70 -21.68
C THR A 168 45.62 3.46 -22.92
#